data_b6001988dd14396daaa586ce0bc441e1
#
_entry.id   b6001988dd14396daaa586ce0bc441e1
#
_cell.length_a   1.000
_cell.length_b   1.000
_cell.length_c   1.000
_cell.angle_alpha   90.00
_cell.angle_beta   90.00
_cell.angle_gamma   90.00
#
_symmetry.space_group_name_H-M   'P 1'
#
loop_
_entity.id
_entity.type
_entity.pdbx_description
1 polymer ?
#
loop_
_entity_poly.entity_id
_entity_poly.type
_entity_poly.pdbx_seq_one_letter_code
_entity_poly.pdbx_strand_id
1 'polypeptide(L)'
;MTMALARQTPYFFGGAQTLGSSGAAKYVVKQIAEGRAQLRKSNSFGAGVEAATEELRGVTEECSAIGWDGYKAAAIEQETIRQAARFLNALPLGMIAPSVGAEPDGHITFEWYQSPRRVLSVSISPEGDLHYAALFGYRKTYGTEPFFGEIPCDILKLVHRVVSE
;
A
#
# COMPACT_ATOMS: atom_id res chain seq x y z
N MET A 1 -43.66 -36.90 31.41
CA MET A 1 -43.48 -35.73 30.60
C MET A 1 -42.06 -35.22 30.85
N THR A 2 -41.10 -35.62 30.05
CA THR A 2 -39.71 -35.28 30.26
C THR A 2 -39.25 -34.53 29.01
N MET A 3 -39.00 -33.21 29.14
CA MET A 3 -38.48 -32.36 28.08
C MET A 3 -36.98 -32.59 27.94
N ALA A 4 -36.54 -32.98 26.76
CA ALA A 4 -35.14 -33.08 26.41
C ALA A 4 -34.61 -31.70 25.96
N LEU A 5 -33.62 -31.17 26.68
CA LEU A 5 -32.87 -29.98 26.26
C LEU A 5 -31.92 -30.38 25.14
N ALA A 6 -32.13 -29.80 23.97
CA ALA A 6 -31.14 -29.87 22.87
C ALA A 6 -29.91 -29.00 23.20
N ARG A 7 -28.76 -29.64 23.35
CA ARG A 7 -27.45 -28.96 23.43
C ARG A 7 -27.07 -28.46 22.05
N GLN A 8 -27.01 -27.16 21.92
CA GLN A 8 -26.35 -26.52 20.77
C GLN A 8 -24.83 -26.66 20.93
N THR A 9 -24.19 -27.36 20.02
CA THR A 9 -22.75 -27.40 19.91
C THR A 9 -22.29 -26.12 19.21
N PRO A 10 -21.27 -25.38 19.76
CA PRO A 10 -20.68 -24.26 19.03
C PRO A 10 -19.85 -24.80 17.86
N TYR A 11 -20.17 -24.38 16.67
CA TYR A 11 -19.34 -24.64 15.50
C TYR A 11 -18.03 -23.84 15.66
N PHE A 12 -16.97 -24.56 15.98
CA PHE A 12 -15.62 -24.03 15.98
C PHE A 12 -15.13 -23.97 14.53
N PHE A 13 -15.15 -22.78 13.92
CA PHE A 13 -14.48 -22.54 12.65
C PHE A 13 -12.97 -22.49 12.90
N GLY A 14 -12.34 -23.65 12.94
CA GLY A 14 -10.91 -23.81 12.86
C GLY A 14 -10.46 -23.52 11.43
N GLY A 15 -10.21 -22.27 11.09
CA GLY A 15 -9.57 -21.90 9.83
C GLY A 15 -8.12 -22.38 9.84
N ALA A 16 -7.83 -23.50 9.17
CA ALA A 16 -6.47 -23.88 8.82
C ALA A 16 -5.88 -22.78 7.94
N GLN A 17 -4.86 -22.09 8.42
CA GLN A 17 -4.07 -21.16 7.62
C GLN A 17 -3.29 -21.98 6.58
N THR A 18 -3.83 -22.11 5.40
CA THR A 18 -3.09 -22.63 4.25
C THR A 18 -2.24 -21.50 3.68
N LEU A 19 -0.92 -21.67 3.73
CA LEU A 19 0.11 -20.83 3.08
C LEU A 19 0.05 -20.87 1.53
N GLY A 20 -1.13 -21.03 0.95
CA GLY A 20 -1.40 -20.96 -0.46
C GLY A 20 -2.57 -20.03 -0.69
N SER A 21 -2.35 -18.86 -1.31
CA SER A 21 -3.46 -18.01 -1.72
C SER A 21 -4.39 -18.81 -2.63
N SER A 22 -5.63 -19.05 -2.18
CA SER A 22 -6.63 -19.74 -2.99
C SER A 22 -6.87 -18.96 -4.29
N GLY A 23 -7.29 -19.65 -5.38
CA GLY A 23 -7.65 -19.00 -6.63
C GLY A 23 -8.67 -17.86 -6.44
N ALA A 24 -9.57 -18.00 -5.47
CA ALA A 24 -10.52 -16.95 -5.08
C ALA A 24 -9.83 -15.72 -4.46
N ALA A 25 -8.82 -15.91 -3.60
CA ALA A 25 -8.07 -14.79 -3.03
C ALA A 25 -7.27 -14.03 -4.11
N LYS A 26 -6.63 -14.75 -5.04
CA LYS A 26 -5.96 -14.14 -6.20
C LYS A 26 -6.92 -13.38 -7.11
N TYR A 27 -8.13 -13.92 -7.31
CA TYR A 27 -9.17 -13.26 -8.10
C TYR A 27 -9.63 -11.97 -7.43
N VAL A 28 -9.88 -11.99 -6.11
CA VAL A 28 -10.31 -10.81 -5.35
C VAL A 28 -9.22 -9.73 -5.36
N VAL A 29 -7.96 -10.11 -5.13
CA VAL A 29 -6.81 -9.18 -5.22
C VAL A 29 -6.71 -8.56 -6.62
N LYS A 30 -6.88 -9.37 -7.67
CA LYS A 30 -6.87 -8.89 -9.06
C LYS A 30 -8.03 -7.92 -9.32
N GLN A 31 -9.26 -8.24 -8.88
CA GLN A 31 -10.43 -7.36 -9.04
C GLN A 31 -10.29 -6.04 -8.27
N ILE A 32 -9.73 -6.09 -7.07
CA ILE A 32 -9.41 -4.88 -6.30
C ILE A 32 -8.36 -4.05 -7.02
N ALA A 33 -7.29 -4.67 -7.54
CA ALA A 33 -6.25 -3.97 -8.29
C ALA A 33 -6.79 -3.34 -9.59
N GLU A 34 -7.64 -4.06 -10.34
CA GLU A 34 -8.27 -3.56 -11.56
C GLU A 34 -9.27 -2.42 -11.26
N GLY A 35 -10.09 -2.55 -10.21
CA GLY A 35 -11.02 -1.51 -9.77
C GLY A 35 -10.29 -0.24 -9.31
N ARG A 36 -9.20 -0.38 -8.54
CA ARG A 36 -8.33 0.73 -8.14
C ARG A 36 -7.66 1.39 -9.34
N ALA A 37 -7.18 0.62 -10.32
CA ALA A 37 -6.59 1.16 -11.55
C ALA A 37 -7.62 1.97 -12.37
N GLN A 38 -8.86 1.55 -12.40
CA GLN A 38 -9.94 2.22 -13.13
C GLN A 38 -10.38 3.52 -12.45
N LEU A 39 -10.45 3.54 -11.10
CA LEU A 39 -10.69 4.75 -10.31
C LEU A 39 -9.56 5.78 -10.46
N ARG A 40 -8.30 5.33 -10.60
CA ARG A 40 -7.15 6.20 -10.83
C ARG A 40 -7.17 6.89 -12.20
N LYS A 41 -7.77 6.27 -13.22
CA LYS A 41 -7.89 6.84 -14.57
C LYS A 41 -8.91 7.97 -14.67
N SER A 42 -9.82 8.12 -13.71
CA SER A 42 -10.89 9.12 -13.69
C SER A 42 -10.58 10.39 -12.90
N ASN A 43 -9.32 10.70 -12.64
CA ASN A 43 -8.91 11.77 -11.73
C ASN A 43 -9.18 13.17 -12.28
N SER A 44 -10.09 13.90 -11.62
CA SER A 44 -10.07 15.36 -11.54
C SER A 44 -8.80 15.83 -10.81
N PHE A 45 -8.28 17.00 -11.17
CA PHE A 45 -7.15 17.65 -10.49
C PHE A 45 -7.38 17.67 -8.97
N GLY A 46 -6.46 17.03 -8.21
CA GLY A 46 -6.48 17.00 -6.73
C GLY A 46 -7.18 15.79 -6.09
N ALA A 47 -8.18 15.19 -6.71
CA ALA A 47 -8.93 14.07 -6.14
C ALA A 47 -8.07 12.81 -5.88
N GLY A 48 -6.99 12.63 -6.63
CA GLY A 48 -6.09 11.50 -6.46
C GLY A 48 -5.24 11.60 -5.18
N VAL A 49 -4.72 12.78 -4.87
CA VAL A 49 -3.93 13.01 -3.64
C VAL A 49 -4.83 12.91 -2.41
N GLU A 50 -6.07 13.39 -2.51
CA GLU A 50 -7.05 13.27 -1.44
C GLU A 50 -7.39 11.79 -1.14
N ALA A 51 -7.62 10.98 -2.17
CA ALA A 51 -7.84 9.55 -2.02
C ALA A 51 -6.64 8.82 -1.41
N ALA A 52 -5.41 9.15 -1.83
CA ALA A 52 -4.19 8.59 -1.25
C ALA A 52 -3.97 9.03 0.21
N THR A 53 -4.38 10.26 0.55
CA THR A 53 -4.33 10.76 1.93
C THR A 53 -5.32 10.01 2.83
N GLU A 54 -6.51 9.71 2.33
CA GLU A 54 -7.49 8.90 3.06
C GLU A 54 -7.01 7.45 3.21
N GLU A 55 -6.38 6.88 2.18
CA GLU A 55 -5.75 5.56 2.26
C GLU A 55 -4.61 5.54 3.28
N LEU A 56 -3.78 6.60 3.35
CA LEU A 56 -2.74 6.78 4.36
C LEU A 56 -3.33 6.78 5.78
N ARG A 57 -4.44 7.47 5.98
CA ARG A 57 -5.13 7.50 7.27
C ARG A 57 -5.60 6.10 7.69
N GLY A 58 -6.25 5.36 6.78
CA GLY A 58 -6.69 3.98 7.03
C GLY A 58 -5.53 3.07 7.38
N VAL A 59 -4.45 3.10 6.60
CA VAL A 59 -3.22 2.31 6.86
C VAL A 59 -2.64 2.65 8.23
N THR A 60 -2.62 3.93 8.60
CA THR A 60 -2.10 4.37 9.91
C THR A 60 -2.93 3.82 11.07
N GLU A 61 -4.26 3.82 10.94
CA GLU A 61 -5.16 3.26 11.95
C GLU A 61 -4.97 1.75 12.11
N GLU A 62 -4.91 1.02 11.00
CA GLU A 62 -4.75 -0.44 10.98
C GLU A 62 -3.38 -0.90 11.50
N CYS A 63 -2.31 -0.15 11.20
CA CYS A 63 -0.93 -0.51 11.51
C CYS A 63 -0.36 0.23 12.73
N SER A 64 -1.22 0.75 13.60
CA SER A 64 -0.84 1.53 14.79
C SER A 64 -0.25 0.69 15.94
N ALA A 65 -0.45 -0.62 15.94
CA ALA A 65 -0.01 -1.53 17.00
C ALA A 65 1.10 -2.47 16.51
N ILE A 66 1.99 -2.87 17.43
CA ILE A 66 3.01 -3.89 17.12
C ILE A 66 2.31 -5.21 16.77
N GLY A 67 2.78 -5.88 15.71
CA GLY A 67 2.23 -7.16 15.25
C GLY A 67 0.93 -7.04 14.47
N TRP A 68 0.64 -5.88 13.88
CA TRP A 68 -0.55 -5.64 13.06
C TRP A 68 -0.67 -6.60 11.85
N ASP A 69 0.46 -7.16 11.41
CA ASP A 69 0.51 -8.16 10.32
C ASP A 69 0.21 -9.60 10.80
N GLY A 70 -0.03 -9.80 12.11
CA GLY A 70 -0.18 -11.10 12.75
C GLY A 70 1.15 -11.78 13.12
N TYR A 71 2.29 -11.12 12.92
CA TYR A 71 3.63 -11.62 13.26
C TYR A 71 4.36 -10.63 14.18
N LYS A 72 5.36 -9.94 13.69
CA LYS A 72 6.24 -9.05 14.49
C LYS A 72 6.42 -7.68 13.83
N ALA A 73 5.48 -7.24 13.00
CA ALA A 73 5.58 -5.94 12.36
C ALA A 73 5.71 -4.83 13.42
N ALA A 74 6.57 -3.87 13.14
CA ALA A 74 6.70 -2.66 13.92
C ALA A 74 5.45 -1.78 13.73
N ALA A 75 5.02 -1.09 14.78
CA ALA A 75 4.03 -0.04 14.65
C ALA A 75 4.58 1.12 13.82
N ILE A 76 3.73 1.75 13.00
CA ILE A 76 4.13 2.93 12.24
C ILE A 76 4.36 4.10 13.21
N GLU A 77 5.54 4.71 13.14
CA GLU A 77 5.88 5.86 13.96
C GLU A 77 5.20 7.14 13.45
N GLN A 78 4.92 8.06 14.38
CA GLN A 78 4.30 9.36 14.04
C GLN A 78 5.16 10.18 13.05
N GLU A 79 6.49 10.02 13.11
CA GLU A 79 7.40 10.68 12.17
C GLU A 79 7.24 10.15 10.76
N THR A 80 7.16 8.81 10.60
CA THR A 80 6.89 8.17 9.30
C THR A 80 5.58 8.68 8.67
N ILE A 81 4.53 8.83 9.49
CA ILE A 81 3.22 9.36 9.04
C ILE A 81 3.37 10.80 8.53
N ARG A 82 4.12 11.64 9.27
CA ARG A 82 4.38 13.04 8.86
C ARG A 82 5.16 13.11 7.55
N GLN A 83 6.20 12.31 7.41
CA GLN A 83 6.99 12.25 6.17
C GLN A 83 6.15 11.74 5.00
N ALA A 84 5.32 10.72 5.21
CA ALA A 84 4.40 10.21 4.21
C ALA A 84 3.37 11.26 3.74
N ALA A 85 2.79 11.99 4.67
CA ALA A 85 1.86 13.09 4.35
C ALA A 85 2.57 14.21 3.56
N ARG A 86 3.80 14.58 3.95
CA ARG A 86 4.61 15.55 3.20
C ARG A 86 4.93 15.07 1.79
N PHE A 87 5.23 13.78 1.63
CA PHE A 87 5.50 13.18 0.32
C PHE A 87 4.27 13.25 -0.59
N LEU A 88 3.07 12.90 -0.11
CA LEU A 88 1.84 13.02 -0.88
C LEU A 88 1.55 14.46 -1.30
N ASN A 89 1.79 15.43 -0.40
CA ASN A 89 1.60 16.85 -0.70
C ASN A 89 2.65 17.41 -1.67
N ALA A 90 3.83 16.80 -1.77
CA ALA A 90 4.88 17.18 -2.70
C ALA A 90 4.69 16.59 -4.12
N LEU A 91 3.71 15.71 -4.31
CA LEU A 91 3.41 15.17 -5.65
C LEU A 91 2.95 16.30 -6.58
N PRO A 92 3.51 16.39 -7.79
CA PRO A 92 3.08 17.38 -8.77
C PRO A 92 1.58 17.26 -9.09
N LEU A 93 0.92 18.41 -9.27
CA LEU A 93 -0.48 18.47 -9.67
C LEU A 93 -0.71 17.71 -10.98
N GLY A 94 -1.75 16.88 -10.99
CA GLY A 94 -2.09 16.04 -12.15
C GLY A 94 -1.29 14.75 -12.26
N MET A 95 -0.36 14.47 -11.34
CA MET A 95 0.28 13.16 -11.26
C MET A 95 -0.71 12.11 -10.74
N ILE A 96 -0.63 10.91 -11.29
CA ILE A 96 -1.42 9.78 -10.80
C ILE A 96 -0.97 9.47 -9.37
N ALA A 97 -1.91 9.50 -8.44
CA ALA A 97 -1.63 9.17 -7.05
C ALA A 97 -1.28 7.69 -6.88
N PRO A 98 -0.36 7.37 -5.95
CA PRO A 98 -0.03 5.99 -5.61
C PRO A 98 -1.15 5.34 -4.78
N SER A 99 -1.11 4.02 -4.65
CA SER A 99 -1.69 3.32 -3.50
C SER A 99 -0.75 3.43 -2.31
N VAL A 100 -1.31 3.38 -1.13
CA VAL A 100 -0.54 3.48 0.12
C VAL A 100 -0.61 2.16 0.87
N GLY A 101 0.52 1.74 1.43
CA GLY A 101 0.64 0.53 2.25
C GLY A 101 1.62 0.75 3.39
N ALA A 102 1.73 -0.26 4.27
CA ALA A 102 2.73 -0.31 5.33
C ALA A 102 3.64 -1.52 5.14
N GLU A 103 4.88 -1.38 5.56
CA GLU A 103 5.86 -2.46 5.61
C GLU A 103 6.06 -2.96 7.06
N PRO A 104 6.47 -4.22 7.25
CA PRO A 104 6.65 -4.78 8.59
C PRO A 104 7.72 -4.09 9.44
N ASP A 105 8.61 -3.33 8.82
CA ASP A 105 9.64 -2.53 9.49
C ASP A 105 9.14 -1.14 9.97
N GLY A 106 7.86 -0.83 9.74
CA GLY A 106 7.22 0.42 10.12
C GLY A 106 7.33 1.53 9.07
N HIS A 107 7.86 1.24 7.89
CA HIS A 107 7.86 2.18 6.77
C HIS A 107 6.48 2.28 6.11
N ILE A 108 6.21 3.40 5.47
CA ILE A 108 5.03 3.60 4.61
C ILE A 108 5.46 3.52 3.16
N THR A 109 4.74 2.70 2.38
CA THR A 109 5.05 2.45 0.97
C THR A 109 4.00 3.08 0.06
N PHE A 110 4.48 3.74 -0.97
CA PHE A 110 3.71 4.28 -2.09
C PHE A 110 3.96 3.44 -3.33
N GLU A 111 2.90 2.91 -3.94
CA GLU A 111 3.03 2.05 -5.10
C GLU A 111 2.27 2.60 -6.31
N TRP A 112 2.97 2.70 -7.44
CA TRP A 112 2.41 2.89 -8.77
C TRP A 112 2.49 1.56 -9.52
N TYR A 113 1.35 0.92 -9.70
CA TYR A 113 1.25 -0.37 -10.35
C TYR A 113 0.48 -0.26 -11.68
N GLN A 114 1.13 -0.59 -12.78
CA GLN A 114 0.50 -0.67 -14.09
C GLN A 114 0.32 -2.13 -14.55
N SER A 115 1.33 -2.96 -14.33
CA SER A 115 1.32 -4.39 -14.64
C SER A 115 2.37 -5.12 -13.79
N PRO A 116 2.39 -6.48 -13.77
CA PRO A 116 3.40 -7.25 -13.02
C PRO A 116 4.85 -6.95 -13.43
N ARG A 117 5.06 -6.33 -14.58
CA ARG A 117 6.39 -5.95 -15.09
C ARG A 117 6.55 -4.44 -15.22
N ARG A 118 5.66 -3.68 -14.63
CA ARG A 118 5.67 -2.22 -14.68
C ARG A 118 5.13 -1.67 -13.37
N VAL A 119 6.01 -1.55 -12.43
CA VAL A 119 5.70 -1.15 -11.05
C VAL A 119 6.83 -0.31 -10.49
N LEU A 120 6.48 0.68 -9.68
CA LEU A 120 7.38 1.43 -8.82
C LEU A 120 6.84 1.39 -7.41
N SER A 121 7.68 1.05 -6.46
CA SER A 121 7.43 1.14 -5.02
C SER A 121 8.42 2.14 -4.42
N VAL A 122 7.93 3.03 -3.57
CA VAL A 122 8.74 4.01 -2.84
C VAL A 122 8.34 3.92 -1.37
N SER A 123 9.25 3.47 -0.51
CA SER A 123 9.04 3.39 0.94
C SER A 123 9.70 4.57 1.62
N ILE A 124 9.05 5.16 2.60
CA ILE A 124 9.57 6.26 3.38
C ILE A 124 9.83 5.83 4.81
N SER A 125 11.04 6.10 5.28
CA SER A 125 11.47 5.83 6.65
C SER A 125 11.13 7.00 7.61
N PRO A 126 11.17 6.79 8.94
CA PRO A 126 11.01 7.88 9.90
C PRO A 126 12.08 8.97 9.76
N GLU A 127 13.29 8.65 9.30
CA GLU A 127 14.38 9.59 9.06
C GLU A 127 14.14 10.45 7.81
N GLY A 128 13.19 10.08 6.96
CA GLY A 128 12.87 10.76 5.72
C GLY A 128 13.68 10.27 4.53
N ASP A 129 14.22 9.06 4.59
CA ASP A 129 14.82 8.43 3.42
C ASP A 129 13.77 7.77 2.55
N LEU A 130 13.88 7.96 1.24
CA LEU A 130 13.05 7.33 0.22
C LEU A 130 13.79 6.14 -0.37
N HIS A 131 13.38 4.94 0.01
CA HIS A 131 13.85 3.70 -0.60
C HIS A 131 12.96 3.35 -1.77
N TYR A 132 13.49 3.25 -2.97
CA TYR A 132 12.67 2.96 -4.14
C TYR A 132 13.13 1.71 -4.89
N ALA A 133 12.16 1.00 -5.45
CA ALA A 133 12.37 -0.12 -6.35
C ALA A 133 11.40 -0.04 -7.51
N ALA A 134 11.92 -0.15 -8.72
CA ALA A 134 11.13 -0.12 -9.96
C ALA A 134 11.43 -1.32 -10.84
N LEU A 135 10.39 -1.85 -11.48
CA LEU A 135 10.49 -2.91 -12.46
C LEU A 135 9.91 -2.43 -13.80
N PHE A 136 10.70 -2.54 -14.87
CA PHE A 136 10.31 -2.20 -16.23
C PHE A 136 10.68 -3.37 -17.16
N GLY A 137 9.73 -4.26 -17.41
CA GLY A 137 9.97 -5.50 -18.12
C GLY A 137 10.90 -6.43 -17.31
N TYR A 138 12.13 -6.58 -17.75
CA TYR A 138 13.18 -7.35 -17.05
C TYR A 138 14.22 -6.44 -16.36
N ARG A 139 14.13 -5.13 -16.53
CA ARG A 139 15.05 -4.16 -15.92
C ARG A 139 14.56 -3.79 -14.53
N LYS A 140 15.47 -3.88 -13.57
CA LYS A 140 15.26 -3.45 -12.19
C LYS A 140 16.08 -2.20 -11.93
N THR A 141 15.47 -1.24 -11.23
CA THR A 141 16.13 -0.03 -10.75
C THR A 141 15.75 0.12 -9.29
N TYR A 142 16.70 0.39 -8.43
CA TYR A 142 16.47 0.62 -7.01
C TYR A 142 17.51 1.58 -6.45
N GLY A 143 17.19 2.22 -5.35
CA GLY A 143 18.08 3.15 -4.69
C GLY A 143 17.47 3.76 -3.45
N THR A 144 18.22 4.67 -2.84
CA THR A 144 17.79 5.45 -1.69
C THR A 144 18.13 6.90 -1.94
N GLU A 145 17.17 7.80 -1.70
CA GLU A 145 17.30 9.25 -1.84
C GLU A 145 16.77 9.95 -0.59
N PRO A 146 17.43 10.99 -0.08
CA PRO A 146 16.89 11.75 1.04
C PRO A 146 15.69 12.60 0.61
N PHE A 147 14.70 12.72 1.50
CA PHE A 147 13.50 13.53 1.28
C PHE A 147 13.53 14.82 2.12
N PHE A 148 13.82 15.93 1.49
CA PHE A 148 13.84 17.26 2.13
C PHE A 148 12.54 18.07 1.89
N GLY A 149 11.45 17.41 1.48
CA GLY A 149 10.17 18.06 1.19
C GLY A 149 9.89 18.24 -0.31
N GLU A 150 10.87 17.97 -1.16
CA GLU A 150 10.73 17.89 -2.61
C GLU A 150 11.07 16.47 -3.06
N ILE A 151 10.26 15.92 -3.97
CA ILE A 151 10.50 14.57 -4.48
C ILE A 151 11.66 14.60 -5.47
N PRO A 152 12.68 13.76 -5.29
CA PRO A 152 13.82 13.70 -6.23
C PRO A 152 13.38 13.49 -7.67
N CYS A 153 14.02 14.22 -8.59
CA CYS A 153 13.67 14.15 -10.02
C CYS A 153 13.73 12.73 -10.60
N ASP A 154 14.62 11.89 -10.08
CA ASP A 154 14.76 10.53 -10.58
C ASP A 154 13.56 9.66 -10.17
N ILE A 155 12.99 9.84 -8.98
CA ILE A 155 11.75 9.20 -8.57
C ILE A 155 10.59 9.70 -9.45
N LEU A 156 10.48 11.01 -9.70
CA LEU A 156 9.43 11.56 -10.58
C LEU A 156 9.53 11.01 -12.01
N LYS A 157 10.74 10.85 -12.55
CA LYS A 157 10.94 10.21 -13.86
C LYS A 157 10.50 8.75 -13.87
N LEU A 158 10.76 8.01 -12.77
CA LEU A 158 10.32 6.62 -12.63
C LEU A 158 8.79 6.53 -12.54
N VAL A 159 8.13 7.40 -11.76
CA VAL A 159 6.66 7.49 -11.73
C VAL A 159 6.12 7.74 -13.13
N HIS A 160 6.63 8.77 -13.81
CA HIS A 160 6.21 9.09 -15.16
C HIS A 160 6.34 7.89 -16.10
N ARG A 161 7.47 7.17 -16.00
CA ARG A 161 7.72 5.99 -16.81
C ARG A 161 6.78 4.82 -16.52
N VAL A 162 6.33 4.65 -15.26
CA VAL A 162 5.36 3.61 -14.90
C VAL A 162 3.98 3.94 -15.45
N VAL A 163 3.54 5.21 -15.36
CA VAL A 163 2.17 5.62 -15.70
C VAL A 163 1.97 6.01 -17.15
N SER A 164 3.05 6.33 -17.89
CA SER A 164 2.98 6.59 -19.34
C SER A 164 2.77 5.29 -20.11
N GLU A 165 1.91 5.29 -21.09
CA GLU A 165 1.65 4.15 -21.98
C GLU A 165 2.86 3.76 -22.83
#